data_494f4cf4967e7a9a68b86c97d6f37f48
#
_entry.id   494f4cf4967e7a9a68b86c97d6f37f48
#
_cell.length_a   1.000
_cell.length_b   1.000
_cell.length_c   1.000
_cell.angle_alpha   90.00
_cell.angle_beta   90.00
_cell.angle_gamma   90.00
#
_symmetry.space_group_name_H-M   'P 1'
#
loop_
_entity.id
_entity.type
_entity.pdbx_description
1 polymer ?
#
loop_
_entity_poly.entity_id
_entity_poly.type
_entity_poly.pdbx_seq_one_letter_code
_entity_poly.pdbx_strand_id
1 'polypeptide(L)'
;VIEIGATKLDSKFNIIDQYGSIIKPRVYRRLQSAIRELLNYDESLLRTGRPFDVVFREFKKWCGEEEYIFCTWGPLDLTYLQQNMDFYYMKEFPFPLKFYNLQEIYAINHLKDKSQMPSLEKAVRDMNIPIDAAFHCAKNDAYYTALVFQKMNKRKLDDMYSIDYYHYPSCEEEEIASHHNNYCEYITRAFTNKKQAMEDKNVSNLYCYKCNRKLNKKIKWFVNNTNTQICVGKCWSHGLNCGKVRFKSTKDGNVFVIKTVTKITKKEFEHIKDRQDELRLKRQIKRNQKKSVS
;
A
#
# COMPACT_ATOMS: atom_id res chain seq x y z
N VAL A 1 -12.96 11.17 3.90
CA VAL A 1 -13.65 10.73 2.66
C VAL A 1 -14.74 11.71 2.33
N ILE A 2 -14.83 12.14 1.07
CA ILE A 2 -15.85 13.08 0.56
C ILE A 2 -16.77 12.44 -0.49
N GLU A 3 -16.39 11.28 -1.00
CA GLU A 3 -17.18 10.50 -1.95
C GLU A 3 -16.82 9.01 -1.81
N ILE A 4 -17.77 8.14 -2.04
CA ILE A 4 -17.55 6.71 -2.27
C ILE A 4 -18.05 6.41 -3.68
N GLY A 5 -17.17 5.90 -4.53
CA GLY A 5 -17.46 5.36 -5.85
C GLY A 5 -17.01 3.92 -5.94
N ALA A 6 -17.83 3.05 -6.51
CA ALA A 6 -17.50 1.66 -6.71
C ALA A 6 -18.17 1.07 -7.96
N THR A 7 -17.53 0.09 -8.57
CA THR A 7 -18.07 -0.69 -9.69
C THR A 7 -17.99 -2.16 -9.33
N LYS A 8 -19.11 -2.85 -9.38
CA LYS A 8 -19.22 -4.27 -9.07
C LYS A 8 -19.00 -5.11 -10.31
N LEU A 9 -18.14 -6.12 -10.18
CA LEU A 9 -17.87 -7.12 -11.21
C LEU A 9 -18.38 -8.49 -10.77
N ASP A 10 -18.86 -9.28 -11.71
CA ASP A 10 -19.16 -10.70 -11.50
C ASP A 10 -17.88 -11.56 -11.53
N SER A 11 -18.00 -12.86 -11.31
CA SER A 11 -16.90 -13.83 -11.35
C SER A 11 -16.23 -13.97 -12.73
N LYS A 12 -16.87 -13.47 -13.79
CA LYS A 12 -16.30 -13.40 -15.15
C LYS A 12 -15.72 -12.01 -15.45
N PHE A 13 -15.67 -11.13 -14.44
CA PHE A 13 -15.21 -9.75 -14.53
C PHE A 13 -16.08 -8.84 -15.41
N ASN A 14 -17.36 -9.17 -15.63
CA ASN A 14 -18.30 -8.25 -16.27
C ASN A 14 -18.79 -7.22 -15.25
N ILE A 15 -18.94 -5.97 -15.70
CA ILE A 15 -19.57 -4.92 -14.88
C ILE A 15 -21.05 -5.23 -14.75
N ILE A 16 -21.53 -5.38 -13.50
CA ILE A 16 -22.92 -5.70 -13.20
C ILE A 16 -23.67 -4.58 -12.48
N ASP A 17 -22.93 -3.70 -11.76
CA ASP A 17 -23.55 -2.57 -11.06
C ASP A 17 -22.53 -1.49 -10.73
N GLN A 18 -23.00 -0.28 -10.42
CA GLN A 18 -22.19 0.87 -10.02
C GLN A 18 -22.82 1.60 -8.84
N TYR A 19 -21.98 2.03 -7.91
CA TYR A 19 -22.36 2.84 -6.76
C TYR A 19 -21.62 4.18 -6.80
N GLY A 20 -22.30 5.25 -6.37
CA GLY A 20 -21.69 6.57 -6.20
C GLY A 20 -22.49 7.39 -5.21
N SER A 21 -21.82 7.97 -4.24
CA SER A 21 -22.47 8.87 -3.27
C SER A 21 -21.49 9.88 -2.70
N ILE A 22 -21.94 11.14 -2.67
CA ILE A 22 -21.22 12.26 -2.08
C ILE A 22 -21.45 12.26 -0.57
N ILE A 23 -20.36 12.52 0.16
CA ILE A 23 -20.34 12.55 1.62
C ILE A 23 -20.10 13.97 2.08
N LYS A 24 -20.96 14.43 2.98
CA LYS A 24 -20.80 15.73 3.64
C LYS A 24 -19.68 15.67 4.67
N PRO A 25 -18.58 16.43 4.49
CA PRO A 25 -17.48 16.44 5.45
C PRO A 25 -17.94 16.96 6.82
N ARG A 26 -17.65 16.21 7.90
CA ARG A 26 -18.01 16.62 9.26
C ARG A 26 -16.92 17.47 9.92
N VAL A 27 -15.65 17.09 9.74
CA VAL A 27 -14.50 17.73 10.41
C VAL A 27 -13.94 18.86 9.56
N TYR A 28 -13.51 18.57 8.35
CA TYR A 28 -12.94 19.54 7.41
C TYR A 28 -14.03 20.02 6.44
N ARG A 29 -14.77 21.04 6.85
CA ARG A 29 -15.90 21.58 6.07
C ARG A 29 -15.48 22.35 4.82
N ARG A 30 -14.20 22.77 4.73
CA ARG A 30 -13.63 23.44 3.56
C ARG A 30 -12.51 22.60 2.99
N LEU A 31 -12.52 22.38 1.68
CA LEU A 31 -11.41 21.77 0.98
C LEU A 31 -10.26 22.77 0.84
N GLN A 32 -9.03 22.26 0.94
CA GLN A 32 -7.85 23.04 0.57
C GLN A 32 -7.94 23.43 -0.91
N SER A 33 -7.44 24.64 -1.27
CA SER A 33 -7.53 25.19 -2.64
C SER A 33 -7.01 24.19 -3.70
N ALA A 34 -5.85 23.58 -3.47
CA ALA A 34 -5.27 22.60 -4.38
C ALA A 34 -6.16 21.36 -4.61
N ILE A 35 -6.87 20.89 -3.57
CA ILE A 35 -7.79 19.75 -3.71
C ILE A 35 -9.05 20.19 -4.46
N ARG A 36 -9.53 21.40 -4.22
CA ARG A 36 -10.69 21.95 -4.91
C ARG A 36 -10.46 22.10 -6.41
N GLU A 37 -9.29 22.61 -6.80
CA GLU A 37 -8.89 22.74 -8.20
C GLU A 37 -8.73 21.37 -8.88
N LEU A 38 -8.15 20.40 -8.18
CA LEU A 38 -7.96 19.04 -8.72
C LEU A 38 -9.27 18.31 -8.94
N LEU A 39 -10.20 18.41 -7.98
CA LEU A 39 -11.46 17.65 -8.02
C LEU A 39 -12.52 18.35 -8.87
N ASN A 40 -12.34 19.61 -9.24
CA ASN A 40 -13.35 20.43 -9.89
C ASN A 40 -14.69 20.47 -9.11
N TYR A 41 -14.63 20.23 -7.78
CA TYR A 41 -15.81 20.22 -6.91
C TYR A 41 -16.12 21.62 -6.39
N ASP A 42 -17.36 22.03 -6.63
CA ASP A 42 -17.93 23.18 -5.94
C ASP A 42 -18.31 22.78 -4.49
N GLU A 43 -18.04 23.66 -3.53
CA GLU A 43 -18.46 23.47 -2.12
C GLU A 43 -19.97 23.26 -1.98
N SER A 44 -20.77 23.79 -2.92
CA SER A 44 -22.22 23.55 -2.97
C SER A 44 -22.55 22.06 -3.12
N LEU A 45 -21.80 21.33 -3.93
CA LEU A 45 -22.00 19.89 -4.15
C LEU A 45 -21.73 19.08 -2.87
N LEU A 46 -20.69 19.43 -2.11
CA LEU A 46 -20.39 18.76 -0.84
C LEU A 46 -21.45 19.02 0.24
N ARG A 47 -22.16 20.17 0.16
CA ARG A 47 -23.27 20.48 1.08
C ARG A 47 -24.49 19.60 0.83
N THR A 48 -24.68 19.10 -0.39
CA THR A 48 -25.76 18.16 -0.73
C THR A 48 -25.47 16.74 -0.28
N GLY A 49 -24.19 16.45 0.06
CA GLY A 49 -23.76 15.14 0.52
C GLY A 49 -24.46 14.69 1.80
N ARG A 50 -24.49 13.37 1.99
CA ARG A 50 -25.09 12.73 3.17
C ARG A 50 -24.01 12.39 4.22
N PRO A 51 -24.39 12.13 5.49
CA PRO A 51 -23.43 11.69 6.51
C PRO A 51 -22.69 10.40 6.09
N PHE A 52 -21.41 10.28 6.45
CA PHE A 52 -20.59 9.13 6.10
C PHE A 52 -21.20 7.79 6.55
N ASP A 53 -21.70 7.74 7.78
CA ASP A 53 -22.26 6.53 8.37
C ASP A 53 -23.52 6.03 7.63
N VAL A 54 -24.32 6.94 7.08
CA VAL A 54 -25.49 6.62 6.24
C VAL A 54 -25.01 6.04 4.90
N VAL A 55 -24.13 6.77 4.21
CA VAL A 55 -23.60 6.38 2.90
C VAL A 55 -22.84 5.04 3.00
N PHE A 56 -22.05 4.84 4.05
CA PHE A 56 -21.31 3.61 4.23
C PHE A 56 -22.20 2.39 4.50
N ARG A 57 -23.28 2.53 5.29
CA ARG A 57 -24.25 1.43 5.48
C ARG A 57 -24.91 1.04 4.17
N GLU A 58 -25.29 1.99 3.35
CA GLU A 58 -25.85 1.74 2.02
C GLU A 58 -24.82 1.09 1.10
N PHE A 59 -23.59 1.59 1.10
CA PHE A 59 -22.50 0.98 0.35
C PHE A 59 -22.26 -0.49 0.76
N LYS A 60 -22.22 -0.78 2.07
CA LYS A 60 -22.12 -2.15 2.57
C LYS A 60 -23.29 -3.04 2.13
N LYS A 61 -24.51 -2.52 2.17
CA LYS A 61 -25.69 -3.22 1.66
C LYS A 61 -25.59 -3.47 0.15
N TRP A 62 -25.08 -2.49 -0.60
CA TRP A 62 -24.85 -2.61 -2.04
C TRP A 62 -23.74 -3.63 -2.35
N CYS A 63 -22.68 -3.73 -1.55
CA CYS A 63 -21.67 -4.78 -1.67
C CYS A 63 -22.30 -6.17 -1.59
N GLY A 64 -23.33 -6.35 -0.76
CA GLY A 64 -24.00 -7.63 -0.54
C GLY A 64 -23.32 -8.48 0.53
N GLU A 65 -23.83 -9.70 0.72
CA GLU A 65 -23.35 -10.66 1.72
C GLU A 65 -22.41 -11.73 1.14
N GLU A 66 -22.37 -11.84 -0.19
CA GLU A 66 -21.48 -12.77 -0.86
C GLU A 66 -20.00 -12.38 -0.63
N GLU A 67 -19.10 -13.36 -0.73
CA GLU A 67 -17.67 -13.11 -0.64
C GLU A 67 -17.22 -12.23 -1.81
N TYR A 68 -16.49 -11.17 -1.51
CA TYR A 68 -15.93 -10.25 -2.49
C TYR A 68 -14.53 -9.79 -2.07
N ILE A 69 -13.75 -9.37 -3.03
CA ILE A 69 -12.45 -8.75 -2.83
C ILE A 69 -12.45 -7.32 -3.38
N PHE A 70 -11.92 -6.39 -2.63
CA PHE A 70 -11.75 -5.02 -3.09
C PHE A 70 -10.62 -4.91 -4.12
N CYS A 71 -10.83 -4.03 -5.09
CA CYS A 71 -9.84 -3.63 -6.07
C CYS A 71 -9.73 -2.10 -6.03
N THR A 72 -8.51 -1.56 -5.90
CA THR A 72 -8.29 -0.11 -5.81
C THR A 72 -7.20 0.33 -6.78
N TRP A 73 -7.24 1.60 -7.20
CA TRP A 73 -6.14 2.19 -7.97
C TRP A 73 -5.15 2.88 -7.02
N GLY A 74 -4.40 2.07 -6.28
CA GLY A 74 -3.44 2.49 -5.26
C GLY A 74 -3.75 1.90 -3.88
N PRO A 75 -2.86 2.10 -2.90
CA PRO A 75 -2.95 1.40 -1.61
C PRO A 75 -3.73 2.14 -0.52
N LEU A 76 -4.27 3.35 -0.77
CA LEU A 76 -4.73 4.22 0.31
C LEU A 76 -6.24 4.28 0.49
N ASP A 77 -7.03 3.88 -0.51
CA ASP A 77 -8.49 4.03 -0.49
C ASP A 77 -9.13 3.29 0.70
N LEU A 78 -8.74 2.04 0.92
CA LEU A 78 -9.24 1.25 2.04
C LEU A 78 -8.76 1.77 3.39
N THR A 79 -7.53 2.28 3.46
CA THR A 79 -6.98 2.93 4.66
C THR A 79 -7.83 4.14 5.04
N TYR A 80 -8.14 5.04 4.09
CA TYR A 80 -8.97 6.21 4.37
C TYR A 80 -10.42 5.84 4.69
N LEU A 81 -10.95 4.80 4.04
CA LEU A 81 -12.28 4.29 4.35
C LEU A 81 -12.35 3.81 5.81
N GLN A 82 -11.39 2.97 6.24
CA GLN A 82 -11.31 2.45 7.61
C GLN A 82 -11.08 3.55 8.66
N GLN A 83 -10.29 4.59 8.35
CA GLN A 83 -10.14 5.76 9.23
C GLN A 83 -11.48 6.46 9.49
N ASN A 84 -12.33 6.57 8.46
CA ASN A 84 -13.65 7.14 8.64
C ASN A 84 -14.59 6.18 9.39
N MET A 85 -14.50 4.87 9.13
CA MET A 85 -15.26 3.87 9.89
C MET A 85 -14.96 3.95 11.39
N ASP A 86 -13.69 4.03 11.77
CA ASP A 86 -13.26 4.22 13.16
C ASP A 86 -13.83 5.51 13.77
N PHE A 87 -13.76 6.63 13.04
CA PHE A 87 -14.29 7.91 13.51
C PHE A 87 -15.79 7.85 13.80
N TYR A 88 -16.53 7.03 13.07
CA TYR A 88 -17.97 6.84 13.26
C TYR A 88 -18.33 5.59 14.07
N TYR A 89 -17.34 4.94 14.72
CA TYR A 89 -17.54 3.73 15.53
C TYR A 89 -18.26 2.61 14.79
N MET A 90 -17.93 2.44 13.52
CA MET A 90 -18.51 1.41 12.67
C MET A 90 -17.73 0.10 12.79
N LYS A 91 -18.42 -1.04 12.53
CA LYS A 91 -17.77 -2.35 12.54
C LYS A 91 -16.65 -2.43 11.51
N GLU A 92 -15.47 -2.84 11.96
CA GLU A 92 -14.28 -3.04 11.15
C GLU A 92 -14.48 -4.11 10.07
N PHE A 93 -13.65 -4.04 9.02
CA PHE A 93 -13.52 -5.14 8.08
C PHE A 93 -12.82 -6.34 8.75
N PRO A 94 -13.02 -7.58 8.23
CA PRO A 94 -12.26 -8.73 8.68
C PRO A 94 -10.75 -8.51 8.53
N PHE A 95 -9.97 -8.94 9.50
CA PHE A 95 -8.52 -8.92 9.45
C PHE A 95 -7.96 -10.31 9.09
N PRO A 96 -6.93 -10.40 8.21
CA PRO A 96 -6.33 -9.33 7.41
C PRO A 96 -7.22 -8.91 6.23
N LEU A 97 -7.29 -7.60 5.95
CA LEU A 97 -8.01 -7.10 4.79
C LEU A 97 -7.15 -7.22 3.53
N LYS A 98 -7.45 -8.23 2.72
CA LYS A 98 -6.82 -8.45 1.42
C LYS A 98 -7.55 -7.67 0.33
N PHE A 99 -6.79 -7.14 -0.64
CA PHE A 99 -7.33 -6.43 -1.79
C PHE A 99 -6.37 -6.51 -2.98
N TYR A 100 -6.83 -6.16 -4.18
CA TYR A 100 -5.97 -6.00 -5.33
C TYR A 100 -5.62 -4.52 -5.55
N ASN A 101 -4.32 -4.19 -5.37
CA ASN A 101 -3.77 -2.90 -5.79
C ASN A 101 -3.54 -2.91 -7.30
N LEU A 102 -4.54 -2.50 -8.07
CA LEU A 102 -4.50 -2.59 -9.53
C LEU A 102 -3.44 -1.69 -10.17
N GLN A 103 -3.07 -0.58 -9.52
CA GLN A 103 -1.97 0.28 -9.95
C GLN A 103 -0.63 -0.48 -9.95
N GLU A 104 -0.36 -1.24 -8.90
CA GLU A 104 0.86 -2.06 -8.78
C GLU A 104 0.82 -3.25 -9.76
N ILE A 105 -0.32 -3.94 -9.86
CA ILE A 105 -0.49 -5.06 -10.79
C ILE A 105 -0.32 -4.59 -12.24
N TYR A 106 -0.86 -3.42 -12.57
CA TYR A 106 -0.67 -2.79 -13.88
C TYR A 106 0.81 -2.50 -14.14
N ALA A 107 1.51 -1.87 -13.19
CA ALA A 107 2.93 -1.56 -13.33
C ALA A 107 3.78 -2.83 -13.55
N ILE A 108 3.50 -3.91 -12.81
CA ILE A 108 4.18 -5.20 -12.96
C ILE A 108 3.97 -5.81 -14.36
N ASN A 109 2.77 -5.70 -14.91
CA ASN A 109 2.39 -6.37 -16.15
C ASN A 109 2.74 -5.56 -17.41
N HIS A 110 2.72 -4.23 -17.33
CA HIS A 110 2.75 -3.37 -18.51
C HIS A 110 3.95 -2.42 -18.58
N LEU A 111 4.62 -2.12 -17.44
CA LEU A 111 5.73 -1.17 -17.42
C LEU A 111 7.09 -1.86 -17.41
N LYS A 112 8.06 -1.27 -18.13
CA LYS A 112 9.47 -1.70 -18.10
C LYS A 112 10.10 -1.38 -16.74
N ASP A 113 9.83 -0.19 -16.23
CA ASP A 113 10.22 0.24 -14.89
C ASP A 113 9.04 0.05 -13.93
N LYS A 114 9.08 -1.03 -13.19
CA LYS A 114 8.05 -1.44 -12.23
C LYS A 114 8.00 -0.58 -10.96
N SER A 115 8.93 0.34 -10.80
CA SER A 115 8.91 1.32 -9.69
C SER A 115 8.01 2.51 -9.97
N GLN A 116 7.63 2.72 -11.22
CA GLN A 116 6.70 3.79 -11.60
C GLN A 116 5.27 3.39 -11.22
N MET A 117 4.58 4.33 -10.57
CA MET A 117 3.14 4.19 -10.24
C MET A 117 2.34 5.13 -11.15
N PRO A 118 1.77 4.62 -12.26
CA PRO A 118 1.07 5.44 -13.25
C PRO A 118 -0.26 5.94 -12.70
N SER A 119 -0.70 7.12 -13.15
CA SER A 119 -2.06 7.57 -12.89
C SER A 119 -3.08 6.65 -13.58
N LEU A 120 -4.33 6.64 -13.08
CA LEU A 120 -5.42 5.91 -13.71
C LEU A 120 -5.65 6.39 -15.16
N GLU A 121 -5.66 7.70 -15.36
CA GLU A 121 -5.82 8.31 -16.67
C GLU A 121 -4.75 7.82 -17.67
N LYS A 122 -3.48 7.74 -17.22
CA LYS A 122 -2.41 7.19 -18.06
C LYS A 122 -2.69 5.74 -18.44
N ALA A 123 -3.09 4.89 -17.51
CA ALA A 123 -3.39 3.49 -17.78
C ALA A 123 -4.58 3.32 -18.74
N VAL A 124 -5.62 4.14 -18.58
CA VAL A 124 -6.79 4.19 -19.48
C VAL A 124 -6.36 4.53 -20.91
N ARG A 125 -5.53 5.56 -21.08
CA ARG A 125 -4.98 5.95 -22.40
C ARG A 125 -4.08 4.88 -22.99
N ASP A 126 -3.14 4.35 -22.22
CA ASP A 126 -2.20 3.31 -22.66
C ASP A 126 -2.92 2.03 -23.13
N MET A 127 -4.09 1.73 -22.55
CA MET A 127 -4.93 0.59 -22.92
C MET A 127 -5.96 0.89 -24.00
N ASN A 128 -5.95 2.09 -24.58
CA ASN A 128 -6.93 2.52 -25.59
C ASN A 128 -8.38 2.30 -25.12
N ILE A 129 -8.69 2.73 -23.88
CA ILE A 129 -10.05 2.73 -23.34
C ILE A 129 -10.68 4.07 -23.68
N PRO A 130 -11.88 4.11 -24.30
CA PRO A 130 -12.58 5.36 -24.56
C PRO A 130 -12.81 6.17 -23.30
N ILE A 131 -12.61 7.49 -23.39
CA ILE A 131 -12.82 8.42 -22.28
C ILE A 131 -14.11 9.20 -22.57
N ASP A 132 -15.18 8.75 -21.94
CA ASP A 132 -16.55 9.28 -22.10
C ASP A 132 -17.07 9.98 -20.83
N ALA A 133 -16.31 9.93 -19.73
CA ALA A 133 -16.63 10.60 -18.49
C ALA A 133 -15.39 11.28 -17.88
N ALA A 134 -15.61 12.31 -17.06
CA ALA A 134 -14.53 13.04 -16.39
C ALA A 134 -13.86 12.19 -15.31
N PHE A 135 -12.52 12.28 -15.21
CA PHE A 135 -11.75 11.79 -14.08
C PHE A 135 -11.98 12.66 -12.82
N HIS A 136 -11.49 12.18 -11.70
CA HIS A 136 -11.59 12.82 -10.38
C HIS A 136 -13.02 12.86 -9.80
N CYS A 137 -13.89 11.97 -10.27
CA CYS A 137 -15.16 11.61 -9.69
C CYS A 137 -15.05 10.14 -9.25
N ALA A 138 -15.24 9.83 -7.98
CA ALA A 138 -14.96 8.49 -7.47
C ALA A 138 -15.76 7.39 -8.19
N LYS A 139 -16.99 7.67 -8.62
CA LYS A 139 -17.79 6.74 -9.43
C LYS A 139 -17.15 6.47 -10.79
N ASN A 140 -16.69 7.50 -11.49
CA ASN A 140 -16.06 7.38 -12.82
C ASN A 140 -14.68 6.71 -12.70
N ASP A 141 -13.89 7.08 -11.67
CA ASP A 141 -12.58 6.48 -11.43
C ASP A 141 -12.71 4.98 -11.12
N ALA A 142 -13.73 4.58 -10.34
CA ALA A 142 -14.03 3.17 -10.10
C ALA A 142 -14.46 2.44 -11.40
N TYR A 143 -15.22 3.09 -12.26
CA TYR A 143 -15.60 2.55 -13.56
C TYR A 143 -14.39 2.36 -14.48
N TYR A 144 -13.53 3.37 -14.64
CA TYR A 144 -12.31 3.23 -15.42
C TYR A 144 -11.34 2.21 -14.83
N THR A 145 -11.25 2.13 -13.52
CA THR A 145 -10.46 1.10 -12.83
C THR A 145 -10.96 -0.30 -13.19
N ALA A 146 -12.28 -0.51 -13.24
CA ALA A 146 -12.88 -1.76 -13.67
C ALA A 146 -12.59 -2.09 -15.14
N LEU A 147 -12.67 -1.12 -16.04
CA LEU A 147 -12.33 -1.30 -17.47
C LEU A 147 -10.85 -1.64 -17.68
N VAL A 148 -9.94 -0.97 -16.97
CA VAL A 148 -8.52 -1.31 -16.96
C VAL A 148 -8.34 -2.74 -16.46
N PHE A 149 -8.96 -3.11 -15.35
CA PHE A 149 -8.89 -4.45 -14.79
C PHE A 149 -9.40 -5.52 -15.76
N GLN A 150 -10.49 -5.27 -16.48
CA GLN A 150 -11.01 -6.19 -17.51
C GLN A 150 -9.98 -6.51 -18.59
N LYS A 151 -9.19 -5.52 -19.01
CA LYS A 151 -8.14 -5.67 -20.03
C LYS A 151 -6.82 -6.24 -19.54
N MET A 152 -6.59 -6.24 -18.21
CA MET A 152 -5.36 -6.77 -17.62
C MET A 152 -5.29 -8.29 -17.74
N ASN A 153 -4.05 -8.81 -17.79
CA ASN A 153 -3.80 -10.25 -17.69
C ASN A 153 -4.02 -10.71 -16.25
N LYS A 154 -4.97 -11.62 -16.06
CA LYS A 154 -5.38 -12.15 -14.75
C LYS A 154 -4.67 -13.45 -14.35
N ARG A 155 -3.68 -13.90 -15.15
CA ARG A 155 -2.87 -15.07 -14.77
C ARG A 155 -2.16 -14.79 -13.45
N LYS A 156 -2.32 -15.69 -12.48
CA LYS A 156 -1.74 -15.59 -11.14
C LYS A 156 -2.26 -14.39 -10.33
N LEU A 157 -3.47 -13.93 -10.59
CA LEU A 157 -4.08 -12.85 -9.82
C LEU A 157 -4.13 -13.20 -8.33
N ASP A 158 -4.44 -14.46 -8.00
CA ASP A 158 -4.49 -14.97 -6.61
C ASP A 158 -3.18 -14.77 -5.83
N ASP A 159 -2.04 -14.69 -6.54
CA ASP A 159 -0.72 -14.45 -5.94
C ASP A 159 -0.36 -12.94 -5.86
N MET A 160 -1.24 -12.05 -6.34
CA MET A 160 -0.95 -10.60 -6.48
C MET A 160 -1.78 -9.72 -5.55
N TYR A 161 -2.40 -10.30 -4.52
CA TYR A 161 -3.11 -9.50 -3.54
C TYR A 161 -2.15 -8.68 -2.68
N SER A 162 -2.64 -7.55 -2.20
CA SER A 162 -2.00 -6.72 -1.18
C SER A 162 -2.78 -6.84 0.14
N ILE A 163 -2.14 -6.45 1.24
CA ILE A 163 -2.78 -6.37 2.56
C ILE A 163 -2.87 -4.91 2.94
N ASP A 164 -4.04 -4.46 3.37
CA ASP A 164 -4.18 -3.13 3.94
C ASP A 164 -3.55 -3.08 5.34
N TYR A 165 -2.81 -2.01 5.63
CA TYR A 165 -2.02 -1.86 6.85
C TYR A 165 -2.66 -0.94 7.88
N TYR A 166 -3.91 -0.57 7.73
CA TYR A 166 -4.59 0.29 8.69
C TYR A 166 -4.73 -0.40 10.05
N HIS A 167 -5.15 -1.66 10.01
CA HIS A 167 -5.04 -2.57 11.15
C HIS A 167 -3.78 -3.42 11.02
N TYR A 168 -3.23 -3.83 12.15
CA TYR A 168 -2.02 -4.65 12.25
C TYR A 168 -2.25 -5.79 13.26
N PRO A 169 -1.45 -6.88 13.24
CA PRO A 169 -1.58 -7.98 14.18
C PRO A 169 -1.54 -7.52 15.64
N SER A 170 -2.44 -8.02 16.48
CA SER A 170 -2.50 -7.69 17.91
C SER A 170 -1.53 -8.55 18.74
N CYS A 171 -1.22 -9.76 18.26
CA CYS A 171 -0.33 -10.73 18.90
C CYS A 171 0.55 -11.44 17.86
N GLU A 172 1.45 -12.31 18.33
CA GLU A 172 2.40 -13.03 17.47
C GLU A 172 1.71 -14.04 16.55
N GLU A 173 0.63 -14.65 17.02
CA GLU A 173 -0.14 -15.65 16.28
C GLU A 173 -0.89 -15.04 15.09
N GLU A 174 -1.17 -13.77 15.13
CA GLU A 174 -1.81 -13.01 14.05
C GLU A 174 -0.81 -12.42 13.05
N GLU A 175 0.50 -12.54 13.31
CA GLU A 175 1.51 -12.01 12.40
C GLU A 175 1.40 -12.66 11.01
N ILE A 176 1.45 -11.83 9.98
CA ILE A 176 1.13 -12.24 8.62
C ILE A 176 2.41 -12.49 7.84
N ALA A 177 2.57 -13.71 7.33
CA ALA A 177 3.59 -14.04 6.35
C ALA A 177 2.93 -14.34 5.00
N SER A 178 3.20 -13.53 3.98
CA SER A 178 2.68 -13.73 2.64
C SER A 178 3.82 -13.92 1.63
N HIS A 179 3.60 -14.83 0.69
CA HIS A 179 4.54 -15.15 -0.38
C HIS A 179 3.91 -14.81 -1.72
N HIS A 180 4.58 -13.96 -2.47
CA HIS A 180 4.20 -13.53 -3.81
C HIS A 180 5.25 -14.00 -4.83
N ASN A 181 4.96 -13.91 -6.12
CA ASN A 181 5.88 -14.39 -7.16
C ASN A 181 7.27 -13.76 -7.10
N ASN A 182 7.38 -12.47 -6.76
CA ASN A 182 8.62 -11.68 -6.83
C ASN A 182 9.13 -11.21 -5.48
N TYR A 183 8.35 -11.37 -4.42
CA TYR A 183 8.71 -10.94 -3.07
C TYR A 183 7.97 -11.75 -2.02
N CYS A 184 8.41 -11.67 -0.79
CA CYS A 184 7.61 -12.06 0.37
C CYS A 184 7.48 -10.88 1.32
N GLU A 185 6.41 -10.88 2.08
CA GLU A 185 6.09 -9.85 3.05
C GLU A 185 5.82 -10.47 4.42
N TYR A 186 6.19 -9.74 5.47
CA TYR A 186 5.93 -10.11 6.85
C TYR A 186 5.45 -8.87 7.62
N ILE A 187 4.29 -8.97 8.25
CA ILE A 187 3.66 -7.89 9.02
C ILE A 187 3.57 -8.34 10.46
N THR A 188 4.12 -7.54 11.36
CA THR A 188 4.26 -7.89 12.78
C THR A 188 3.19 -7.23 13.65
N ARG A 189 3.03 -7.77 14.87
CA ARG A 189 2.45 -7.06 15.99
C ARG A 189 3.21 -5.77 16.32
N ALA A 190 2.67 -4.95 17.21
CA ALA A 190 3.34 -3.76 17.67
C ALA A 190 4.45 -4.05 18.69
N PHE A 191 5.50 -3.24 18.66
CA PHE A 191 6.61 -3.20 19.60
C PHE A 191 6.70 -1.81 20.22
N THR A 192 7.26 -1.69 21.42
CA THR A 192 7.39 -0.38 22.09
C THR A 192 8.28 0.61 21.32
N ASN A 193 9.25 0.12 20.55
CA ASN A 193 10.14 0.96 19.75
C ASN A 193 10.83 0.16 18.64
N LYS A 194 11.49 0.88 17.73
CA LYS A 194 12.21 0.30 16.57
C LYS A 194 13.35 -0.62 16.98
N LYS A 195 13.97 -0.40 18.14
CA LYS A 195 15.09 -1.24 18.62
C LYS A 195 14.54 -2.61 19.00
N GLN A 196 13.50 -2.67 19.82
CA GLN A 196 12.84 -3.91 20.19
C GLN A 196 12.34 -4.68 18.97
N ALA A 197 11.73 -3.99 17.98
CA ALA A 197 11.30 -4.63 16.74
C ALA A 197 12.47 -5.28 15.98
N MET A 198 13.68 -4.67 16.00
CA MET A 198 14.86 -5.23 15.34
C MET A 198 15.56 -6.33 16.17
N GLU A 199 15.24 -6.49 17.45
CA GLU A 199 15.68 -7.61 18.30
C GLU A 199 14.86 -8.88 18.01
N ASP A 200 13.65 -8.74 17.48
CA ASP A 200 12.82 -9.85 17.05
C ASP A 200 13.50 -10.62 15.90
N LYS A 201 13.55 -11.96 16.01
CA LYS A 201 14.24 -12.83 15.05
C LYS A 201 13.52 -12.88 13.70
N ASN A 202 12.20 -12.79 13.68
CA ASN A 202 11.41 -12.79 12.44
C ASN A 202 11.63 -11.50 11.65
N VAL A 203 11.86 -10.38 12.35
CA VAL A 203 12.20 -9.09 11.74
C VAL A 203 13.67 -9.05 11.30
N SER A 204 14.60 -9.37 12.20
CA SER A 204 16.04 -9.16 11.99
C SER A 204 16.73 -10.21 11.11
N ASN A 205 16.22 -11.45 11.05
CA ASN A 205 16.73 -12.44 10.12
C ASN A 205 16.30 -12.13 8.69
N LEU A 206 17.13 -12.48 7.73
CA LEU A 206 16.79 -12.40 6.31
C LEU A 206 16.60 -13.81 5.75
N TYR A 207 15.46 -14.05 5.13
CA TYR A 207 15.15 -15.29 4.44
C TYR A 207 15.00 -15.05 2.95
N CYS A 208 15.24 -16.06 2.13
CA CYS A 208 15.07 -15.95 0.68
C CYS A 208 13.58 -15.82 0.34
N TYR A 209 13.24 -14.83 -0.49
CA TYR A 209 11.87 -14.57 -0.90
C TYR A 209 11.18 -15.79 -1.54
N LYS A 210 11.95 -16.71 -2.14
CA LYS A 210 11.41 -17.84 -2.90
C LYS A 210 11.47 -19.18 -2.17
N CYS A 211 12.58 -19.52 -1.51
CA CYS A 211 12.78 -20.82 -0.85
C CYS A 211 12.81 -20.75 0.67
N ASN A 212 12.59 -19.61 1.24
CA ASN A 212 12.56 -19.34 2.68
C ASN A 212 13.80 -19.82 3.48
N ARG A 213 14.95 -20.04 2.82
CA ARG A 213 16.20 -20.35 3.50
C ARG A 213 16.77 -19.10 4.14
N LYS A 214 17.26 -19.21 5.36
CA LYS A 214 17.98 -18.14 6.05
C LYS A 214 19.23 -17.74 5.27
N LEU A 215 19.44 -16.44 5.08
CA LEU A 215 20.51 -15.88 4.27
C LEU A 215 21.58 -15.23 5.14
N ASN A 216 22.85 -15.45 4.77
CA ASN A 216 23.95 -14.65 5.28
C ASN A 216 23.93 -13.26 4.63
N LYS A 217 23.94 -12.22 5.48
CA LYS A 217 23.86 -10.84 5.03
C LYS A 217 25.21 -10.39 4.44
N LYS A 218 25.21 -10.01 3.17
CA LYS A 218 26.33 -9.32 2.49
C LYS A 218 26.39 -7.85 2.89
N ILE A 219 25.23 -7.22 3.04
CA ILE A 219 25.08 -5.89 3.64
C ILE A 219 24.21 -6.08 4.89
N LYS A 220 24.74 -5.75 6.08
CA LYS A 220 24.01 -5.78 7.34
C LYS A 220 22.90 -4.71 7.33
N TRP A 221 21.90 -4.87 8.21
CA TRP A 221 20.87 -3.86 8.38
C TRP A 221 21.46 -2.47 8.62
N PHE A 222 21.03 -1.50 7.84
CA PHE A 222 21.40 -0.11 8.04
C PHE A 222 20.17 0.79 7.85
N VAL A 223 20.17 1.91 8.55
CA VAL A 223 19.12 2.91 8.47
C VAL A 223 19.25 3.67 7.17
N ASN A 224 18.31 3.47 6.24
CA ASN A 224 18.24 4.16 4.96
C ASN A 224 17.57 5.54 5.08
N ASN A 225 16.49 5.59 5.88
CA ASN A 225 15.82 6.83 6.31
C ASN A 225 15.19 6.60 7.70
N THR A 226 14.50 7.61 8.23
CA THR A 226 13.92 7.61 9.59
C THR A 226 13.09 6.37 9.89
N ASN A 227 12.34 5.86 8.91
CA ASN A 227 11.38 4.77 9.10
C ASN A 227 11.72 3.51 8.29
N THR A 228 12.92 3.43 7.71
CA THR A 228 13.27 2.30 6.85
C THR A 228 14.68 1.82 7.12
N GLN A 229 14.83 0.51 7.27
CA GLN A 229 16.13 -0.16 7.26
C GLN A 229 16.21 -1.14 6.09
N ILE A 230 17.42 -1.34 5.57
CA ILE A 230 17.70 -2.20 4.43
C ILE A 230 18.86 -3.12 4.76
N CYS A 231 18.81 -4.36 4.27
CA CYS A 231 19.92 -5.30 4.25
C CYS A 231 19.93 -6.08 2.93
N VAL A 232 21.05 -6.71 2.59
CA VAL A 232 21.14 -7.59 1.43
C VAL A 232 21.79 -8.91 1.83
N GLY A 233 21.21 -10.01 1.36
CA GLY A 233 21.78 -11.35 1.47
C GLY A 233 21.79 -12.07 0.13
N LYS A 234 22.54 -13.19 0.04
CA LYS A 234 22.63 -13.99 -1.17
C LYS A 234 22.12 -15.40 -0.91
N CYS A 235 21.14 -15.82 -1.69
CA CYS A 235 20.71 -17.19 -1.81
C CYS A 235 21.52 -17.90 -2.89
N TRP A 236 21.91 -19.15 -2.65
CA TRP A 236 22.66 -19.95 -3.63
C TRP A 236 21.83 -20.15 -4.91
N SER A 237 20.58 -20.52 -4.75
CA SER A 237 19.71 -20.87 -5.89
C SER A 237 19.00 -19.65 -6.49
N HIS A 238 18.72 -18.59 -5.70
CA HIS A 238 17.85 -17.49 -6.13
C HIS A 238 18.54 -16.13 -6.19
N GLY A 239 19.87 -16.09 -5.95
CA GLY A 239 20.70 -14.89 -6.12
C GLY A 239 20.54 -13.89 -4.97
N LEU A 240 20.73 -12.60 -5.29
CA LEU A 240 20.68 -11.52 -4.32
C LEU A 240 19.25 -11.19 -3.90
N ASN A 241 19.06 -11.02 -2.58
CA ASN A 241 17.79 -10.66 -1.96
C ASN A 241 17.99 -9.40 -1.12
N CYS A 242 17.12 -8.41 -1.31
CA CYS A 242 17.07 -7.21 -0.51
C CYS A 242 15.95 -7.33 0.51
N GLY A 243 16.30 -7.29 1.79
CA GLY A 243 15.34 -7.12 2.89
C GLY A 243 15.14 -5.65 3.21
N LYS A 244 13.89 -5.21 3.26
CA LYS A 244 13.49 -3.85 3.62
C LYS A 244 12.48 -3.92 4.78
N VAL A 245 12.81 -3.27 5.89
CA VAL A 245 11.94 -3.09 7.05
C VAL A 245 11.42 -1.67 7.05
N ARG A 246 10.10 -1.52 7.07
CA ARG A 246 9.39 -0.24 7.24
C ARG A 246 8.72 -0.24 8.61
N PHE A 247 9.03 0.77 9.41
CA PHE A 247 8.40 0.99 10.70
C PHE A 247 7.19 1.90 10.52
N LYS A 248 6.05 1.46 11.00
CA LYS A 248 4.80 2.19 11.03
C LYS A 248 4.43 2.50 12.48
N SER A 249 4.08 3.76 12.76
CA SER A 249 3.62 4.15 14.11
C SER A 249 2.17 3.75 14.32
N THR A 250 1.86 3.28 15.51
CA THR A 250 0.49 3.05 15.97
C THR A 250 -0.09 4.32 16.61
N LYS A 251 -1.40 4.32 16.88
CA LYS A 251 -2.07 5.42 17.59
C LYS A 251 -1.49 5.64 19.00
N ASP A 252 -1.03 4.57 19.65
CA ASP A 252 -0.48 4.58 21.03
C ASP A 252 1.02 4.87 21.09
N GLY A 253 1.63 5.29 19.97
CA GLY A 253 3.05 5.62 19.90
C GLY A 253 4.00 4.42 19.79
N ASN A 254 3.48 3.20 19.74
CA ASN A 254 4.23 1.99 19.43
C ASN A 254 4.60 1.91 17.95
N VAL A 255 5.31 0.88 17.55
CA VAL A 255 5.66 0.66 16.13
C VAL A 255 5.41 -0.78 15.73
N PHE A 256 4.84 -1.01 14.56
CA PHE A 256 4.83 -2.32 13.92
C PHE A 256 5.68 -2.31 12.65
N VAL A 257 6.00 -3.48 12.15
CA VAL A 257 6.93 -3.66 11.04
C VAL A 257 6.23 -4.27 9.84
N ILE A 258 6.47 -3.67 8.68
CA ILE A 258 6.23 -4.30 7.39
C ILE A 258 7.61 -4.61 6.80
N LYS A 259 7.94 -5.89 6.75
CA LYS A 259 9.18 -6.39 6.17
C LYS A 259 8.90 -6.99 4.82
N THR A 260 9.58 -6.50 3.78
CA THR A 260 9.51 -7.07 2.43
C THR A 260 10.89 -7.63 2.06
N VAL A 261 10.90 -8.74 1.34
CA VAL A 261 12.13 -9.31 0.78
C VAL A 261 11.92 -9.54 -0.71
N THR A 262 12.74 -8.90 -1.53
CA THR A 262 12.65 -8.94 -2.98
C THR A 262 13.94 -9.44 -3.61
N LYS A 263 13.86 -10.06 -4.78
CA LYS A 263 15.04 -10.32 -5.61
C LYS A 263 15.58 -8.99 -6.15
N ILE A 264 16.90 -8.85 -6.16
CA ILE A 264 17.59 -7.70 -6.75
C ILE A 264 18.67 -8.12 -7.74
N THR A 265 18.99 -7.21 -8.67
CA THR A 265 20.07 -7.35 -9.64
C THR A 265 21.42 -6.96 -9.01
N LYS A 266 22.54 -7.26 -9.71
CA LYS A 266 23.87 -6.78 -9.30
C LYS A 266 23.96 -5.25 -9.30
N LYS A 267 23.33 -4.58 -10.29
CA LYS A 267 23.32 -3.11 -10.38
C LYS A 267 22.62 -2.49 -9.15
N GLU A 268 21.47 -3.03 -8.76
CA GLU A 268 20.76 -2.58 -7.55
C GLU A 268 21.56 -2.86 -6.27
N PHE A 269 22.30 -3.97 -6.21
CA PHE A 269 23.20 -4.26 -5.09
C PHE A 269 24.28 -3.20 -4.94
N GLU A 270 25.00 -2.84 -6.03
CA GLU A 270 26.02 -1.79 -5.99
C GLU A 270 25.40 -0.45 -5.56
N HIS A 271 24.24 -0.09 -6.09
CA HIS A 271 23.54 1.14 -5.69
C HIS A 271 23.18 1.16 -4.18
N ILE A 272 22.75 0.03 -3.62
CA ILE A 272 22.47 -0.08 -2.18
C ILE A 272 23.77 0.06 -1.36
N LYS A 273 24.87 -0.49 -1.84
CA LYS A 273 26.18 -0.40 -1.21
C LYS A 273 26.68 1.05 -1.20
N ASP A 274 26.65 1.71 -2.35
CA ASP A 274 27.04 3.14 -2.47
C ASP A 274 26.20 4.01 -1.54
N ARG A 275 24.89 3.75 -1.48
CA ARG A 275 23.99 4.43 -0.54
C ARG A 275 24.35 4.19 0.92
N GLN A 276 24.74 2.98 1.29
CA GLN A 276 25.20 2.68 2.65
C GLN A 276 26.46 3.47 2.99
N ASP A 277 27.44 3.54 2.08
CA ASP A 277 28.72 4.20 2.28
C ASP A 277 28.54 5.73 2.35
N GLU A 278 27.69 6.31 1.50
CA GLU A 278 27.28 7.72 1.58
C GLU A 278 26.69 8.08 2.96
N LEU A 279 25.78 7.24 3.47
CA LEU A 279 25.15 7.47 4.77
C LEU A 279 26.13 7.30 5.94
N ARG A 280 27.13 6.42 5.81
CA ARG A 280 28.22 6.26 6.79
C ARG A 280 29.08 7.53 6.83
N LEU A 281 29.48 8.03 5.66
CA LEU A 281 30.26 9.25 5.55
C LEU A 281 29.52 10.46 6.16
N LYS A 282 28.25 10.65 5.82
CA LYS A 282 27.43 11.73 6.40
C LYS A 282 27.37 11.67 7.93
N ARG A 283 27.25 10.47 8.52
CA ARG A 283 27.27 10.28 9.98
C ARG A 283 28.63 10.57 10.59
N GLN A 284 29.72 10.22 9.93
CA GLN A 284 31.07 10.52 10.39
C GLN A 284 31.34 12.02 10.40
N ILE A 285 30.99 12.73 9.34
CA ILE A 285 31.11 14.19 9.25
C ILE A 285 30.32 14.84 10.39
N LYS A 286 29.06 14.45 10.59
CA LYS A 286 28.22 15.02 11.67
C LYS A 286 28.78 14.75 13.08
N ARG A 287 29.44 13.60 13.31
CA ARG A 287 30.08 13.29 14.59
C ARG A 287 31.34 14.17 14.81
N ASN A 288 32.13 14.38 13.77
CA ASN A 288 33.34 15.20 13.84
C ASN A 288 32.98 16.67 14.09
N GLN A 289 31.94 17.20 13.42
CA GLN A 289 31.43 18.56 13.67
C GLN A 289 30.93 18.77 15.11
N LYS A 290 30.28 17.74 15.71
CA LYS A 290 29.85 17.83 17.11
C LYS A 290 31.02 17.83 18.10
N LYS A 291 32.13 17.13 17.77
CA LYS A 291 33.33 17.07 18.62
C LYS A 291 34.18 18.34 18.53
N SER A 292 34.06 19.13 17.46
CA SER A 292 34.76 20.40 17.28
C SER A 292 34.05 21.59 17.91
N VAL A 293 32.81 21.41 18.40
CA VAL A 293 31.98 22.46 19.02
C VAL A 293 31.82 22.21 20.54
N SER A 294 32.23 21.05 21.02
CA SER A 294 32.34 20.70 22.46
C SER A 294 33.78 20.79 22.95
#